data_648797916a4ff59e314de61700e23d48
#
_entry.id   648797916a4ff59e314de61700e23d48
#
_cell.length_a   1.000
_cell.length_b   1.000
_cell.length_c   1.000
_cell.angle_alpha   90.00
_cell.angle_beta   90.00
_cell.angle_gamma   90.00
#
_symmetry.space_group_name_H-M   'P 1'
#
loop_
_entity.id
_entity.type
_entity.pdbx_description
1 polymer ?
#
loop_
_entity_poly.entity_id
_entity_poly.type
_entity_poly.pdbx_seq_one_letter_code
_entity_poly.pdbx_strand_id
1 'polypeptide(L)'
;MGSGIITLKDSHETIDIEHPFKVNAGPGAGKTTWLINHIQNVVQHSNRLGQVKKIACITYTNVAAEKILLNLGEACENVEIGTIHAFLYKHVVKPYVSFLGIPELAVDRIKGHDEYVPNKSILYSVKAETKQTYLDDKNLLEALLDLQWKFDKSGILQVMPRKIFKFRIKRETYLVYKKICWSKGILHHDDVLYFSWRLISEYPSILEILRAKFPYIFVDEFQDTNPIQAEILKKLAEKESIIGVIGDRAQSIYKFQGADVTQFTNFNINGMVEYKIEGNHRSTAEIINILNIVRNDPTLTQYSPENRHGCQPRIMVGDVMATYQQAKRICGKEALWTLCYKNVTSNCLKKGYNAIDEDIMLEDIIANDSNSARAKQLFYIISSIENSRDNKVKDALKLMKRAMRNEDADQAALVQLQYFLDNYELFKDKTLTEFYTTYLDNKAFHKSKITTGKPKVFYDSKKCSDMALTVRIENDDCINRTIHKAKGDENNCVMVIVSEIDDANQGLDFILNPNIASENNRVYYVALSRAGEKLFISVPKIDSKIKDKLIKAGFEIINCS
;
A
#
# COMPACT_ATOMS: atom_id res chain seq x y z
N MET A 1 32.28 -10.74 -18.49
CA MET A 1 32.46 -11.72 -17.42
C MET A 1 31.34 -11.50 -16.44
N GLY A 2 30.41 -12.44 -16.30
CA GLY A 2 29.33 -12.31 -15.30
C GLY A 2 29.95 -12.45 -13.91
N SER A 3 30.01 -11.35 -13.16
CA SER A 3 30.34 -11.41 -11.74
C SER A 3 29.21 -12.17 -11.05
N GLY A 4 29.52 -13.31 -10.43
CA GLY A 4 28.54 -14.05 -9.62
C GLY A 4 28.02 -13.16 -8.50
N ILE A 5 26.79 -13.44 -8.01
CA ILE A 5 26.20 -12.73 -6.88
C ILE A 5 27.08 -12.95 -5.64
N ILE A 6 27.51 -11.88 -4.99
CA ILE A 6 28.35 -11.91 -3.79
C ILE A 6 27.45 -12.04 -2.56
N THR A 7 27.72 -13.01 -1.70
CA THR A 7 26.96 -13.16 -0.43
C THR A 7 27.60 -12.30 0.65
N LEU A 8 26.84 -11.37 1.21
CA LEU A 8 27.22 -10.62 2.42
C LEU A 8 26.88 -11.47 3.66
N LYS A 9 27.78 -11.50 4.60
CA LYS A 9 27.64 -12.33 5.83
C LYS A 9 26.50 -11.84 6.72
N ASP A 10 26.42 -10.51 6.89
CA ASP A 10 25.41 -9.87 7.73
C ASP A 10 25.16 -8.41 7.31
N SER A 11 24.32 -7.72 8.08
CA SER A 11 23.97 -6.31 7.84
C SER A 11 25.08 -5.30 8.21
N HIS A 12 26.22 -5.73 8.74
CA HIS A 12 27.34 -4.88 9.09
C HIS A 12 28.48 -4.95 8.07
N GLU A 13 28.44 -5.91 7.17
CA GLU A 13 29.47 -6.04 6.13
C GLU A 13 29.41 -4.87 5.16
N THR A 14 30.55 -4.20 4.98
CA THR A 14 30.70 -3.04 4.11
C THR A 14 31.01 -3.47 2.68
N ILE A 15 30.57 -2.67 1.72
CA ILE A 15 30.91 -2.83 0.31
C ILE A 15 31.63 -1.57 -0.19
N ASP A 16 32.24 -1.67 -1.36
CA ASP A 16 32.84 -0.51 -2.02
C ASP A 16 31.78 0.56 -2.30
N ILE A 17 32.09 1.79 -1.91
CA ILE A 17 31.20 2.95 -2.05
C ILE A 17 31.24 3.59 -3.45
N GLU A 18 32.19 3.21 -4.29
CA GLU A 18 32.42 3.82 -5.60
C GLU A 18 31.77 3.05 -6.77
N HIS A 19 31.03 1.97 -6.47
CA HIS A 19 30.33 1.17 -7.48
C HIS A 19 28.81 1.17 -7.27
N PRO A 20 28.02 1.22 -8.36
CA PRO A 20 26.59 0.92 -8.29
C PRO A 20 26.37 -0.49 -7.78
N PHE A 21 25.31 -0.69 -7.00
CA PHE A 21 25.05 -1.99 -6.41
C PHE A 21 23.55 -2.35 -6.36
N LYS A 22 23.30 -3.65 -6.30
CA LYS A 22 21.99 -4.23 -6.06
C LYS A 22 22.06 -5.26 -4.95
N VAL A 23 21.30 -5.07 -3.88
CA VAL A 23 21.24 -5.99 -2.74
C VAL A 23 19.90 -6.71 -2.73
N ASN A 24 19.94 -8.04 -2.89
CA ASN A 24 18.77 -8.90 -2.71
C ASN A 24 18.80 -9.49 -1.29
N ALA A 25 17.85 -9.12 -0.45
CA ALA A 25 17.83 -9.54 0.94
C ALA A 25 16.42 -9.89 1.39
N GLY A 26 16.24 -11.08 1.96
CA GLY A 26 14.96 -11.58 2.45
C GLY A 26 14.39 -10.78 3.63
N PRO A 27 13.19 -11.15 4.10
CA PRO A 27 12.64 -10.57 5.33
C PRO A 27 13.54 -10.92 6.53
N GLY A 28 13.64 -9.99 7.48
CA GLY A 28 14.49 -10.20 8.67
C GLY A 28 16.01 -10.18 8.42
N ALA A 29 16.46 -9.93 7.18
CA ALA A 29 17.88 -9.91 6.83
C ALA A 29 18.60 -8.60 7.21
N GLY A 30 17.89 -7.65 7.84
CA GLY A 30 18.49 -6.38 8.25
C GLY A 30 18.72 -5.40 7.09
N LYS A 31 17.92 -5.43 6.00
CA LYS A 31 18.04 -4.51 4.84
C LYS A 31 18.22 -3.04 5.24
N THR A 32 17.30 -2.54 6.05
CA THR A 32 17.32 -1.14 6.50
C THR A 32 18.53 -0.83 7.37
N THR A 33 18.92 -1.75 8.25
CA THR A 33 20.13 -1.64 9.06
C THR A 33 21.37 -1.60 8.18
N TRP A 34 21.46 -2.51 7.20
CA TRP A 34 22.56 -2.51 6.24
C TRP A 34 22.64 -1.20 5.46
N LEU A 35 21.51 -0.69 4.98
CA LEU A 35 21.45 0.58 4.26
C LEU A 35 21.94 1.75 5.14
N ILE A 36 21.51 1.81 6.40
CA ILE A 36 21.96 2.84 7.34
C ILE A 36 23.47 2.77 7.55
N ASN A 37 24.01 1.57 7.79
CA ASN A 37 25.45 1.35 7.94
C ASN A 37 26.22 1.75 6.66
N HIS A 38 25.69 1.42 5.49
CA HIS A 38 26.29 1.80 4.23
C HIS A 38 26.26 3.32 4.01
N ILE A 39 25.16 4.00 4.34
CA ILE A 39 25.06 5.48 4.29
C ILE A 39 26.11 6.10 5.22
N GLN A 40 26.25 5.62 6.46
CA GLN A 40 27.26 6.09 7.41
C GLN A 40 28.67 5.88 6.88
N ASN A 41 28.94 4.72 6.28
CA ASN A 41 30.22 4.42 5.63
C ASN A 41 30.51 5.41 4.48
N VAL A 42 29.53 5.70 3.64
CA VAL A 42 29.66 6.70 2.56
C VAL A 42 29.92 8.10 3.11
N VAL A 43 29.20 8.53 4.16
CA VAL A 43 29.42 9.85 4.80
C VAL A 43 30.84 9.98 5.34
N GLN A 44 31.39 8.92 5.93
CA GLN A 44 32.72 8.93 6.54
C GLN A 44 33.87 8.87 5.52
N HIS A 45 33.70 8.16 4.41
CA HIS A 45 34.81 7.83 3.51
C HIS A 45 34.71 8.45 2.11
N SER A 46 33.56 9.04 1.74
CA SER A 46 33.38 9.59 0.41
C SER A 46 34.09 10.92 0.21
N ASN A 47 34.86 11.02 -0.86
CA ASN A 47 35.42 12.28 -1.34
C ASN A 47 34.45 13.07 -2.26
N ARG A 48 33.25 12.51 -2.56
CA ARG A 48 32.29 13.13 -3.51
C ARG A 48 31.30 14.05 -2.84
N LEU A 49 31.03 13.89 -1.52
CA LEU A 49 29.97 14.64 -0.82
C LEU A 49 30.37 16.10 -0.59
N GLY A 50 31.54 16.37 -0.03
CA GLY A 50 31.94 17.73 0.36
C GLY A 50 30.95 18.34 1.36
N GLN A 51 30.83 19.67 1.37
CA GLN A 51 29.99 20.40 2.34
C GLN A 51 28.51 20.58 1.91
N VAL A 52 28.21 20.48 0.62
CA VAL A 52 26.90 20.90 0.07
C VAL A 52 26.11 19.74 -0.55
N LYS A 53 26.82 18.72 -1.04
CA LYS A 53 26.21 17.58 -1.72
C LYS A 53 25.64 16.62 -0.70
N LYS A 54 24.57 15.92 -1.10
CA LYS A 54 23.85 15.01 -0.22
C LYS A 54 23.69 13.61 -0.84
N ILE A 55 23.50 12.64 0.00
CA ILE A 55 22.99 11.32 -0.39
C ILE A 55 21.46 11.44 -0.52
N ALA A 56 20.88 11.00 -1.62
CA ALA A 56 19.43 10.80 -1.70
C ALA A 56 19.09 9.39 -1.23
N CYS A 57 18.33 9.26 -0.15
CA CYS A 57 17.80 7.98 0.34
C CYS A 57 16.30 7.93 0.06
N ILE A 58 15.92 7.10 -0.88
CA ILE A 58 14.54 7.00 -1.38
C ILE A 58 13.91 5.74 -0.79
N THR A 59 12.72 5.90 -0.19
CA THR A 59 11.93 4.82 0.39
C THR A 59 10.54 4.76 -0.23
N TYR A 60 9.81 3.68 0.03
CA TYR A 60 8.45 3.55 -0.47
C TYR A 60 7.41 4.31 0.37
N THR A 61 7.62 4.41 1.70
CA THR A 61 6.67 5.04 2.64
C THR A 61 7.33 6.11 3.50
N ASN A 62 6.54 7.07 3.98
CA ASN A 62 7.01 8.10 4.91
C ASN A 62 7.44 7.48 6.26
N VAL A 63 6.75 6.43 6.74
CA VAL A 63 7.11 5.72 7.97
C VAL A 63 8.51 5.10 7.87
N ALA A 64 8.84 4.47 6.73
CA ALA A 64 10.19 3.96 6.49
C ALA A 64 11.23 5.08 6.45
N ALA A 65 10.89 6.22 5.84
CA ALA A 65 11.77 7.41 5.81
C ALA A 65 12.06 7.94 7.23
N GLU A 66 11.05 8.07 8.08
CA GLU A 66 11.18 8.50 9.47
C GLU A 66 12.05 7.51 10.28
N LYS A 67 11.82 6.20 10.11
CA LYS A 67 12.60 5.15 10.78
C LYS A 67 14.08 5.21 10.40
N ILE A 68 14.41 5.44 9.12
CA ILE A 68 15.79 5.61 8.67
C ILE A 68 16.38 6.88 9.27
N LEU A 69 15.65 8.01 9.23
CA LEU A 69 16.11 9.28 9.77
C LEU A 69 16.48 9.20 11.25
N LEU A 70 15.64 8.56 12.05
CA LEU A 70 15.88 8.38 13.50
C LEU A 70 17.13 7.55 13.80
N ASN A 71 17.50 6.62 12.92
CA ASN A 71 18.64 5.72 13.13
C ASN A 71 19.95 6.20 12.49
N LEU A 72 19.93 7.26 11.66
CA LEU A 72 21.13 7.80 11.03
C LEU A 72 22.01 8.63 11.98
N GLY A 73 21.44 9.17 13.07
CA GLY A 73 22.18 10.02 13.98
C GLY A 73 22.73 11.28 13.29
N GLU A 74 23.99 11.61 13.51
CA GLU A 74 24.67 12.80 12.95
C GLU A 74 24.77 12.75 11.41
N ALA A 75 24.77 11.57 10.80
CA ALA A 75 24.81 11.43 9.35
C ALA A 75 23.55 11.99 8.64
N CYS A 76 22.48 12.27 9.38
CA CYS A 76 21.21 12.78 8.81
C CYS A 76 21.38 14.13 8.08
N GLU A 77 22.35 14.96 8.48
CA GLU A 77 22.61 16.26 7.81
C GLU A 77 23.09 16.10 6.36
N ASN A 78 23.75 15.00 6.06
CA ASN A 78 24.29 14.69 4.74
C ASN A 78 23.33 13.91 3.86
N VAL A 79 22.11 13.63 4.33
CA VAL A 79 21.15 12.77 3.63
C VAL A 79 19.84 13.50 3.39
N GLU A 80 19.30 13.38 2.20
CA GLU A 80 17.93 13.75 1.87
C GLU A 80 17.08 12.49 1.80
N ILE A 81 16.14 12.34 2.75
CA ILE A 81 15.31 11.14 2.87
C ILE A 81 13.86 11.46 2.51
N GLY A 82 13.22 10.57 1.77
CA GLY A 82 11.82 10.70 1.43
C GLY A 82 11.33 9.67 0.42
N THR A 83 10.05 9.78 0.04
CA THR A 83 9.51 8.96 -1.04
C THR A 83 9.98 9.48 -2.40
N ILE A 84 9.98 8.59 -3.40
CA ILE A 84 10.39 8.99 -4.76
C ILE A 84 9.53 10.12 -5.32
N HIS A 85 8.23 10.15 -5.02
CA HIS A 85 7.33 11.23 -5.43
C HIS A 85 7.70 12.55 -4.76
N ALA A 86 7.99 12.54 -3.46
CA ALA A 86 8.42 13.75 -2.74
C ALA A 86 9.75 14.27 -3.26
N PHE A 87 10.71 13.37 -3.51
CA PHE A 87 12.01 13.72 -4.09
C PHE A 87 11.86 14.35 -5.48
N LEU A 88 11.14 13.69 -6.38
CA LEU A 88 10.94 14.19 -7.75
C LEU A 88 10.11 15.48 -7.76
N TYR A 89 9.09 15.59 -6.92
CA TYR A 89 8.32 16.83 -6.81
C TYR A 89 9.21 18.00 -6.37
N LYS A 90 10.00 17.80 -5.31
CA LYS A 90 10.86 18.84 -4.72
C LYS A 90 11.98 19.28 -5.64
N HIS A 91 12.64 18.32 -6.32
CA HIS A 91 13.88 18.59 -7.05
C HIS A 91 13.73 18.68 -8.57
N VAL A 92 12.58 18.22 -9.11
CA VAL A 92 12.35 18.23 -10.56
C VAL A 92 11.10 19.02 -10.91
N VAL A 93 9.92 18.61 -10.40
CA VAL A 93 8.66 19.21 -10.84
C VAL A 93 8.53 20.67 -10.36
N LYS A 94 8.63 20.89 -9.05
CA LYS A 94 8.41 22.21 -8.46
C LYS A 94 9.33 23.31 -9.04
N PRO A 95 10.65 23.07 -9.24
CA PRO A 95 11.53 24.09 -9.81
C PRO A 95 11.42 24.28 -11.32
N TYR A 96 11.07 23.23 -12.08
CA TYR A 96 11.26 23.25 -13.54
C TYR A 96 10.01 23.00 -14.38
N VAL A 97 8.84 22.68 -13.79
CA VAL A 97 7.65 22.32 -14.55
C VAL A 97 7.18 23.40 -15.53
N SER A 98 7.47 24.68 -15.22
CA SER A 98 7.20 25.81 -16.13
C SER A 98 7.95 25.73 -17.46
N PHE A 99 9.09 25.04 -17.51
CA PHE A 99 9.88 24.87 -18.74
C PHE A 99 9.14 24.06 -19.82
N LEU A 100 8.22 23.20 -19.41
CA LEU A 100 7.43 22.40 -20.34
C LEU A 100 6.46 23.22 -21.20
N GLY A 101 6.20 24.49 -20.85
CA GLY A 101 5.34 25.38 -21.62
C GLY A 101 3.94 24.81 -21.90
N ILE A 102 3.38 24.01 -20.98
CA ILE A 102 2.06 23.40 -21.16
C ILE A 102 0.98 24.44 -20.91
N PRO A 103 0.20 24.85 -21.92
CA PRO A 103 -0.76 25.95 -21.80
C PRO A 103 -1.84 25.69 -20.74
N GLU A 104 -2.23 24.43 -20.56
CA GLU A 104 -3.27 24.04 -19.62
C GLU A 104 -2.77 23.93 -18.17
N LEU A 105 -1.46 24.08 -17.92
CA LEU A 105 -0.89 23.91 -16.59
C LEU A 105 -0.84 25.24 -15.83
N ALA A 106 -1.73 25.42 -14.86
CA ALA A 106 -1.73 26.59 -13.97
C ALA A 106 -0.64 26.46 -12.89
N VAL A 107 0.62 26.71 -13.27
CA VAL A 107 1.80 26.53 -12.41
C VAL A 107 1.69 27.31 -11.10
N ASP A 108 1.18 28.53 -11.14
CA ASP A 108 0.97 29.43 -10.00
C ASP A 108 -0.04 28.87 -8.97
N ARG A 109 -0.91 27.96 -9.38
CA ARG A 109 -1.95 27.34 -8.53
C ARG A 109 -1.53 26.00 -7.93
N ILE A 110 -0.40 25.43 -8.35
CA ILE A 110 0.05 24.12 -7.85
C ILE A 110 0.53 24.28 -6.41
N LYS A 111 -0.18 23.65 -5.46
CA LYS A 111 0.17 23.63 -4.04
C LYS A 111 0.85 22.35 -3.57
N GLY A 112 0.91 21.33 -4.42
CA GLY A 112 1.42 20.00 -4.11
C GLY A 112 0.83 18.96 -5.06
N HIS A 113 0.91 17.71 -4.66
CA HIS A 113 0.28 16.60 -5.37
C HIS A 113 -0.45 15.70 -4.37
N ASP A 114 -1.63 15.20 -4.74
CA ASP A 114 -2.44 14.32 -3.89
C ASP A 114 -3.41 13.50 -4.75
N GLU A 115 -4.06 12.51 -4.16
CA GLU A 115 -5.19 11.85 -4.78
C GLU A 115 -6.39 12.82 -4.80
N TYR A 116 -7.03 12.91 -5.96
CA TYR A 116 -8.16 13.80 -6.14
C TYR A 116 -9.36 13.05 -6.72
N VAL A 117 -10.52 13.18 -6.06
CA VAL A 117 -11.78 12.64 -6.54
C VAL A 117 -12.54 13.70 -7.33
N PRO A 118 -12.70 13.56 -8.65
CA PRO A 118 -13.36 14.58 -9.48
C PRO A 118 -14.80 14.82 -9.04
N ASN A 119 -15.17 16.09 -8.98
CA ASN A 119 -16.55 16.52 -8.71
C ASN A 119 -17.39 16.50 -9.99
N LYS A 120 -18.71 16.71 -9.86
CA LYS A 120 -19.64 16.74 -11.00
C LYS A 120 -19.28 17.77 -12.06
N SER A 121 -18.75 18.93 -11.68
CA SER A 121 -18.34 19.97 -12.63
C SER A 121 -17.20 19.48 -13.54
N ILE A 122 -16.21 18.79 -12.97
CA ILE A 122 -15.11 18.21 -13.76
C ILE A 122 -15.64 17.10 -14.68
N LEU A 123 -16.50 16.19 -14.16
CA LEU A 123 -17.10 15.14 -14.99
C LEU A 123 -17.90 15.75 -16.18
N TYR A 124 -18.66 16.79 -15.91
CA TYR A 124 -19.39 17.50 -16.96
C TYR A 124 -18.46 18.11 -18.01
N SER A 125 -17.39 18.81 -17.57
CA SER A 125 -16.40 19.39 -18.48
C SER A 125 -15.71 18.33 -19.33
N VAL A 126 -15.31 17.20 -18.74
CA VAL A 126 -14.71 16.08 -19.46
C VAL A 126 -15.66 15.52 -20.53
N LYS A 127 -16.93 15.30 -20.18
CA LYS A 127 -17.95 14.82 -21.14
C LYS A 127 -18.19 15.80 -22.27
N ALA A 128 -18.27 17.09 -21.96
CA ALA A 128 -18.50 18.13 -22.95
C ALA A 128 -17.34 18.26 -23.94
N GLU A 129 -16.09 18.36 -23.44
CA GLU A 129 -14.91 18.46 -24.29
C GLU A 129 -14.66 17.24 -25.17
N THR A 130 -14.99 16.05 -24.66
CA THR A 130 -14.79 14.79 -25.41
C THR A 130 -16.01 14.38 -26.24
N LYS A 131 -17.08 15.18 -26.21
CA LYS A 131 -18.37 14.87 -26.86
C LYS A 131 -18.93 13.50 -26.47
N GLN A 132 -18.82 13.15 -25.18
CA GLN A 132 -19.28 11.89 -24.61
C GLN A 132 -20.35 12.12 -23.53
N THR A 133 -21.32 12.99 -23.79
CA THR A 133 -22.40 13.34 -22.84
C THR A 133 -23.27 12.13 -22.45
N TYR A 134 -23.23 11.06 -23.25
CA TYR A 134 -23.96 9.80 -23.03
C TYR A 134 -23.32 8.92 -21.92
N LEU A 135 -22.08 9.19 -21.51
CA LEU A 135 -21.43 8.39 -20.47
C LEU A 135 -22.12 8.57 -19.12
N ASP A 136 -22.33 7.46 -18.45
CA ASP A 136 -22.76 7.46 -17.06
C ASP A 136 -21.68 8.05 -16.15
N ASP A 137 -22.08 8.91 -15.19
CA ASP A 137 -21.15 9.56 -14.27
C ASP A 137 -20.36 8.56 -13.42
N LYS A 138 -21.01 7.46 -13.00
CA LYS A 138 -20.36 6.42 -12.19
C LYS A 138 -19.26 5.72 -12.98
N ASN A 139 -19.57 5.28 -14.20
CA ASN A 139 -18.61 4.59 -15.06
C ASN A 139 -17.40 5.49 -15.39
N LEU A 140 -17.68 6.76 -15.70
CA LEU A 140 -16.62 7.74 -15.96
C LEU A 140 -15.77 7.97 -14.71
N LEU A 141 -16.39 8.18 -13.55
CA LEU A 141 -15.69 8.38 -12.29
C LEU A 141 -14.79 7.19 -11.93
N GLU A 142 -15.32 5.97 -12.04
CA GLU A 142 -14.54 4.74 -11.77
C GLU A 142 -13.29 4.65 -12.65
N ALA A 143 -13.42 4.94 -13.95
CA ALA A 143 -12.29 4.92 -14.87
C ALA A 143 -11.29 6.04 -14.59
N LEU A 144 -11.74 7.25 -14.21
CA LEU A 144 -10.85 8.38 -13.92
C LEU A 144 -10.09 8.21 -12.60
N LEU A 145 -10.64 7.49 -11.63
CA LEU A 145 -9.95 7.16 -10.37
C LEU A 145 -8.91 6.05 -10.53
N ASP A 146 -9.02 5.23 -11.59
CA ASP A 146 -8.12 4.10 -11.85
C ASP A 146 -6.98 4.46 -12.83
N LEU A 147 -6.76 5.73 -13.14
CA LEU A 147 -5.74 6.16 -14.12
C LEU A 147 -4.32 5.96 -13.62
N GLN A 148 -3.44 5.64 -14.57
CA GLN A 148 -1.99 5.64 -14.40
C GLN A 148 -1.28 6.13 -15.67
N TRP A 149 -0.06 6.65 -15.51
CA TRP A 149 0.86 6.85 -16.63
C TRP A 149 1.64 5.57 -16.91
N LYS A 150 1.77 5.24 -18.18
CA LYS A 150 2.48 4.04 -18.62
C LYS A 150 3.16 4.28 -19.96
N PHE A 151 4.35 3.70 -20.15
CA PHE A 151 4.98 3.68 -21.46
C PHE A 151 4.17 2.80 -22.45
N ASP A 152 3.96 3.31 -23.64
CA ASP A 152 3.48 2.51 -24.76
C ASP A 152 4.65 1.74 -25.40
N LYS A 153 4.34 0.99 -26.47
CA LYS A 153 5.35 0.20 -27.20
C LYS A 153 6.46 1.05 -27.86
N SER A 154 6.23 2.35 -28.02
CA SER A 154 7.17 3.30 -28.61
C SER A 154 7.97 4.06 -27.53
N GLY A 155 7.80 3.73 -26.25
CA GLY A 155 8.45 4.41 -25.14
C GLY A 155 7.83 5.77 -24.78
N ILE A 156 6.64 6.08 -25.28
CA ILE A 156 5.94 7.35 -25.01
C ILE A 156 4.97 7.13 -23.83
N LEU A 157 5.00 8.06 -22.87
CA LEU A 157 4.07 8.01 -21.74
C LEU A 157 2.64 8.33 -22.17
N GLN A 158 1.74 7.44 -21.78
CA GLN A 158 0.31 7.58 -22.03
C GLN A 158 -0.47 7.35 -20.73
N VAL A 159 -1.52 8.14 -20.54
CA VAL A 159 -2.45 7.96 -19.42
C VAL A 159 -3.53 6.97 -19.81
N MET A 160 -3.73 5.96 -18.97
CA MET A 160 -4.74 4.92 -19.19
C MET A 160 -5.18 4.30 -17.86
N PRO A 161 -6.36 3.67 -17.79
CA PRO A 161 -6.79 2.91 -16.62
C PRO A 161 -5.89 1.70 -16.39
N ARG A 162 -5.73 1.30 -15.12
CA ARG A 162 -5.05 0.05 -14.72
C ARG A 162 -5.89 -1.17 -15.08
N LYS A 163 -7.22 -1.05 -14.95
CA LYS A 163 -8.19 -2.12 -15.22
C LYS A 163 -8.82 -1.98 -16.60
N ILE A 164 -9.32 -3.09 -17.14
CA ILE A 164 -10.15 -3.10 -18.33
C ILE A 164 -11.61 -3.00 -17.88
N PHE A 165 -12.30 -1.97 -18.34
CA PHE A 165 -13.72 -1.76 -18.04
C PHE A 165 -14.62 -2.38 -19.11
N LYS A 166 -15.82 -2.80 -18.71
CA LYS A 166 -16.84 -3.34 -19.62
C LYS A 166 -17.50 -2.28 -20.51
N PHE A 167 -17.34 -1.01 -20.17
CA PHE A 167 -17.85 0.14 -20.91
C PHE A 167 -16.73 0.83 -21.70
N ARG A 168 -17.08 1.47 -22.80
CA ARG A 168 -16.09 2.14 -23.67
C ARG A 168 -16.01 3.62 -23.35
N ILE A 169 -14.80 4.09 -23.05
CA ILE A 169 -14.44 5.50 -22.96
C ILE A 169 -13.38 5.75 -24.03
N LYS A 170 -13.48 6.85 -24.76
CA LYS A 170 -12.46 7.23 -25.73
C LYS A 170 -11.14 7.50 -25.02
N ARG A 171 -10.04 7.04 -25.60
CA ARG A 171 -8.69 7.16 -25.00
C ARG A 171 -8.28 8.60 -24.71
N GLU A 172 -8.65 9.53 -25.58
CA GLU A 172 -8.40 10.97 -25.42
C GLU A 172 -9.00 11.56 -24.13
N THR A 173 -10.09 10.95 -23.62
CA THR A 173 -10.81 11.40 -22.42
C THR A 173 -9.91 11.46 -21.19
N TYR A 174 -9.00 10.53 -21.07
CA TYR A 174 -8.10 10.45 -19.91
C TYR A 174 -7.12 11.62 -19.87
N LEU A 175 -6.54 11.99 -21.01
CA LEU A 175 -5.66 13.14 -21.11
C LEU A 175 -6.43 14.46 -20.96
N VAL A 176 -7.63 14.56 -21.53
CA VAL A 176 -8.52 15.74 -21.35
C VAL A 176 -8.83 15.93 -19.86
N TYR A 177 -9.15 14.85 -19.13
CA TYR A 177 -9.35 14.95 -17.68
C TYR A 177 -8.11 15.49 -16.96
N LYS A 178 -6.91 14.97 -17.27
CA LYS A 178 -5.66 15.47 -16.68
C LYS A 178 -5.45 16.96 -16.95
N LYS A 179 -5.65 17.41 -18.19
CA LYS A 179 -5.55 18.83 -18.58
C LYS A 179 -6.55 19.73 -17.83
N ILE A 180 -7.78 19.28 -17.66
CA ILE A 180 -8.80 19.99 -16.86
C ILE A 180 -8.35 20.09 -15.40
N CYS A 181 -7.76 19.04 -14.81
CA CYS A 181 -7.21 19.08 -13.46
C CYS A 181 -6.03 20.06 -13.38
N TRP A 182 -5.09 20.00 -14.31
CA TRP A 182 -3.91 20.86 -14.37
C TRP A 182 -4.27 22.35 -14.50
N SER A 183 -5.33 22.67 -15.25
CA SER A 183 -5.82 24.06 -15.36
C SER A 183 -6.36 24.63 -14.06
N LYS A 184 -6.66 23.76 -13.10
CA LYS A 184 -7.08 24.11 -11.74
C LYS A 184 -5.96 24.00 -10.70
N GLY A 185 -4.72 23.68 -11.12
CA GLY A 185 -3.57 23.46 -10.25
C GLY A 185 -3.61 22.12 -9.51
N ILE A 186 -4.45 21.17 -9.94
CA ILE A 186 -4.57 19.85 -9.33
C ILE A 186 -3.60 18.89 -10.01
N LEU A 187 -2.63 18.37 -9.25
CA LEU A 187 -1.73 17.31 -9.67
C LEU A 187 -2.01 16.03 -8.88
N HIS A 188 -2.17 14.92 -9.59
CA HIS A 188 -2.23 13.58 -8.97
C HIS A 188 -0.81 13.07 -8.70
N HIS A 189 -0.66 12.09 -7.82
CA HIS A 189 0.64 11.47 -7.54
C HIS A 189 1.37 11.03 -8.80
N ASP A 190 0.68 10.33 -9.70
CA ASP A 190 1.27 9.84 -10.95
C ASP A 190 1.70 10.96 -11.91
N ASP A 191 1.12 12.16 -11.82
CA ASP A 191 1.50 13.30 -12.66
C ASP A 191 2.92 13.79 -12.33
N VAL A 192 3.37 13.60 -11.09
CA VAL A 192 4.75 13.88 -10.69
C VAL A 192 5.73 13.05 -11.51
N LEU A 193 5.44 11.78 -11.73
CA LEU A 193 6.29 10.90 -12.54
C LEU A 193 6.28 11.31 -14.01
N TYR A 194 5.10 11.65 -14.56
CA TYR A 194 4.96 12.12 -15.93
C TYR A 194 5.76 13.40 -16.19
N PHE A 195 5.58 14.41 -15.33
CA PHE A 195 6.31 15.67 -15.49
C PHE A 195 7.81 15.49 -15.25
N SER A 196 8.20 14.67 -14.28
CA SER A 196 9.62 14.39 -14.03
C SER A 196 10.27 13.72 -15.22
N TRP A 197 9.65 12.68 -15.78
CA TRP A 197 10.16 12.00 -16.97
C TRP A 197 10.32 12.95 -18.16
N ARG A 198 9.30 13.79 -18.43
CA ARG A 198 9.36 14.77 -19.50
C ARG A 198 10.50 15.76 -19.29
N LEU A 199 10.57 16.36 -18.09
CA LEU A 199 11.59 17.36 -17.75
C LEU A 199 13.00 16.81 -17.91
N ILE A 200 13.31 15.65 -17.35
CA ILE A 200 14.66 15.07 -17.46
C ILE A 200 14.98 14.57 -18.88
N SER A 201 13.97 14.29 -19.70
CA SER A 201 14.16 13.85 -21.08
C SER A 201 14.32 15.03 -22.05
N GLU A 202 13.56 16.11 -21.82
CA GLU A 202 13.58 17.30 -22.68
C GLU A 202 14.68 18.30 -22.28
N TYR A 203 15.13 18.27 -20.99
CA TYR A 203 16.12 19.21 -20.43
C TYR A 203 17.24 18.44 -19.71
N PRO A 204 18.27 17.96 -20.44
CA PRO A 204 19.38 17.17 -19.86
C PRO A 204 20.13 17.88 -18.72
N SER A 205 20.17 19.23 -18.73
CA SER A 205 20.78 20.04 -17.65
C SER A 205 20.17 19.75 -16.27
N ILE A 206 18.90 19.37 -16.21
CA ILE A 206 18.26 18.97 -14.94
C ILE A 206 18.93 17.73 -14.36
N LEU A 207 19.27 16.74 -15.21
CA LEU A 207 20.03 15.55 -14.77
C LEU A 207 21.42 15.92 -14.24
N GLU A 208 22.12 16.86 -14.91
CA GLU A 208 23.43 17.32 -14.47
C GLU A 208 23.34 18.00 -13.09
N ILE A 209 22.32 18.84 -12.88
CA ILE A 209 22.09 19.48 -11.57
C ILE A 209 21.78 18.43 -10.48
N LEU A 210 20.95 17.42 -10.79
CA LEU A 210 20.62 16.35 -9.84
C LEU A 210 21.86 15.51 -9.47
N ARG A 211 22.67 15.13 -10.47
CA ARG A 211 23.91 14.37 -10.26
C ARG A 211 24.93 15.18 -9.45
N ALA A 212 25.06 16.47 -9.76
CA ALA A 212 25.94 17.38 -8.99
C ALA A 212 25.51 17.50 -7.53
N LYS A 213 24.19 17.51 -7.25
CA LYS A 213 23.62 17.62 -5.91
C LYS A 213 23.62 16.28 -5.16
N PHE A 214 23.37 15.17 -5.86
CA PHE A 214 23.22 13.84 -5.30
C PHE A 214 24.20 12.84 -5.94
N PRO A 215 25.48 12.83 -5.50
CA PRO A 215 26.47 11.89 -6.01
C PRO A 215 26.14 10.43 -5.67
N TYR A 216 25.29 10.21 -4.65
CA TYR A 216 24.78 8.90 -4.26
C TYR A 216 23.26 8.93 -4.15
N ILE A 217 22.61 7.91 -4.71
CA ILE A 217 21.16 7.73 -4.67
C ILE A 217 20.88 6.28 -4.28
N PHE A 218 20.33 6.07 -3.11
CA PHE A 218 19.99 4.74 -2.60
C PHE A 218 18.47 4.58 -2.53
N VAL A 219 17.98 3.45 -3.00
CA VAL A 219 16.54 3.17 -3.07
C VAL A 219 16.25 1.89 -2.30
N ASP A 220 15.54 2.03 -1.18
CA ASP A 220 15.03 0.91 -0.39
C ASP A 220 13.69 0.42 -0.95
N GLU A 221 13.37 -0.85 -0.70
CA GLU A 221 12.13 -1.52 -1.18
C GLU A 221 11.95 -1.38 -2.69
N PHE A 222 13.04 -1.47 -3.47
CA PHE A 222 13.03 -1.23 -4.92
C PHE A 222 12.09 -2.17 -5.69
N GLN A 223 11.73 -3.34 -5.16
CA GLN A 223 10.77 -4.26 -5.76
C GLN A 223 9.36 -3.68 -5.91
N ASP A 224 9.06 -2.57 -5.23
CA ASP A 224 7.78 -1.87 -5.35
C ASP A 224 7.82 -0.69 -6.35
N THR A 225 8.91 -0.56 -7.08
CA THR A 225 9.13 0.49 -8.07
C THR A 225 8.34 0.22 -9.35
N ASN A 226 7.78 1.26 -9.95
CA ASN A 226 7.13 1.16 -11.26
C ASN A 226 8.13 1.44 -12.42
N PRO A 227 7.77 1.10 -13.68
CA PRO A 227 8.66 1.28 -14.82
C PRO A 227 9.17 2.71 -15.02
N ILE A 228 8.36 3.74 -14.76
CA ILE A 228 8.77 5.14 -14.95
C ILE A 228 9.85 5.53 -13.94
N GLN A 229 9.66 5.12 -12.69
CA GLN A 229 10.64 5.34 -11.63
C GLN A 229 11.98 4.65 -11.94
N ALA A 230 11.93 3.40 -12.39
CA ALA A 230 13.13 2.66 -12.77
C ALA A 230 13.90 3.35 -13.91
N GLU A 231 13.20 3.82 -14.94
CA GLU A 231 13.82 4.53 -16.07
C GLU A 231 14.41 5.89 -15.66
N ILE A 232 13.75 6.64 -14.74
CA ILE A 232 14.30 7.87 -14.17
C ILE A 232 15.62 7.57 -13.44
N LEU A 233 15.66 6.51 -12.62
CA LEU A 233 16.87 6.11 -11.90
C LEU A 233 17.99 5.66 -12.84
N LYS A 234 17.68 4.93 -13.90
CA LYS A 234 18.67 4.58 -14.94
C LYS A 234 19.27 5.82 -15.58
N LYS A 235 18.44 6.82 -15.94
CA LYS A 235 18.94 8.09 -16.49
C LYS A 235 19.86 8.83 -15.52
N LEU A 236 19.56 8.82 -14.22
CA LEU A 236 20.43 9.41 -13.20
C LEU A 236 21.77 8.64 -13.10
N ALA A 237 21.74 7.34 -13.27
CA ALA A 237 22.90 6.46 -13.19
C ALA A 237 23.83 6.47 -14.42
N GLU A 238 23.45 7.12 -15.53
CA GLU A 238 24.24 7.11 -16.77
C GLU A 238 25.62 7.75 -16.66
N LYS A 239 25.85 8.58 -15.64
CA LYS A 239 27.11 9.30 -15.42
C LYS A 239 27.53 9.23 -13.94
N GLU A 240 27.85 10.35 -13.32
CA GLU A 240 28.58 10.49 -12.07
C GLU A 240 27.89 9.95 -10.83
N SER A 241 26.55 9.84 -10.81
CA SER A 241 25.83 9.37 -9.60
C SER A 241 25.92 7.86 -9.42
N ILE A 242 26.25 7.43 -8.22
CA ILE A 242 26.27 6.02 -7.82
C ILE A 242 24.88 5.65 -7.33
N ILE A 243 24.27 4.66 -7.99
CA ILE A 243 22.93 4.17 -7.64
C ILE A 243 23.05 2.85 -6.90
N GLY A 244 22.43 2.78 -5.71
CA GLY A 244 22.25 1.54 -4.96
C GLY A 244 20.78 1.19 -4.82
N VAL A 245 20.40 -0.05 -5.15
CA VAL A 245 19.04 -0.54 -5.00
C VAL A 245 18.99 -1.73 -4.07
N ILE A 246 18.08 -1.70 -3.11
CA ILE A 246 17.90 -2.74 -2.10
C ILE A 246 16.45 -3.24 -2.17
N GLY A 247 16.24 -4.55 -2.11
CA GLY A 247 14.90 -5.09 -2.15
C GLY A 247 14.82 -6.60 -2.00
N ASP A 248 13.58 -7.09 -2.11
CA ASP A 248 13.25 -8.52 -2.15
C ASP A 248 12.10 -8.76 -3.12
N ARG A 249 12.36 -9.44 -4.24
CA ARG A 249 11.33 -9.75 -5.24
C ARG A 249 10.13 -10.50 -4.66
N ALA A 250 10.34 -11.31 -3.60
CA ALA A 250 9.27 -12.04 -2.94
C ALA A 250 8.37 -11.15 -2.08
N GLN A 251 8.77 -9.92 -1.78
CA GLN A 251 7.99 -8.96 -1.01
C GLN A 251 7.29 -7.89 -1.86
N SER A 252 7.29 -8.01 -3.19
CA SER A 252 6.54 -7.11 -4.08
C SER A 252 5.04 -7.42 -4.06
N ILE A 253 4.26 -6.59 -3.37
CA ILE A 253 2.82 -6.79 -3.16
C ILE A 253 1.95 -5.57 -3.53
N TYR A 254 2.53 -4.55 -4.18
CA TYR A 254 1.83 -3.32 -4.55
C TYR A 254 1.57 -3.19 -6.06
N LYS A 255 1.36 -4.32 -6.76
CA LYS A 255 1.02 -4.32 -8.19
C LYS A 255 -0.22 -3.47 -8.49
N PHE A 256 -1.20 -3.47 -7.59
CA PHE A 256 -2.40 -2.64 -7.72
C PHE A 256 -2.12 -1.13 -7.68
N GLN A 257 -0.94 -0.72 -7.17
CA GLN A 257 -0.44 0.66 -7.22
C GLN A 257 0.52 0.91 -8.39
N GLY A 258 0.71 -0.06 -9.28
CA GLY A 258 1.58 0.05 -10.45
C GLY A 258 3.00 -0.47 -10.24
N ALA A 259 3.32 -1.07 -9.09
CA ALA A 259 4.60 -1.75 -8.88
C ALA A 259 4.76 -2.93 -9.86
N ASP A 260 5.98 -3.11 -10.35
CA ASP A 260 6.32 -4.19 -11.25
C ASP A 260 7.61 -4.88 -10.77
N VAL A 261 7.47 -6.08 -10.24
CA VAL A 261 8.57 -6.88 -9.70
C VAL A 261 9.70 -7.12 -10.72
N THR A 262 9.37 -7.11 -12.02
CA THR A 262 10.37 -7.28 -13.08
C THR A 262 11.37 -6.14 -13.12
N GLN A 263 11.00 -4.95 -12.62
CA GLN A 263 11.91 -3.81 -12.51
C GLN A 263 13.08 -4.14 -11.58
N PHE A 264 12.84 -4.74 -10.41
CA PHE A 264 13.92 -5.16 -9.52
C PHE A 264 14.78 -6.28 -10.13
N THR A 265 14.13 -7.30 -10.71
CA THR A 265 14.84 -8.45 -11.31
C THR A 265 15.75 -8.02 -12.46
N ASN A 266 15.25 -7.13 -13.33
CA ASN A 266 15.92 -6.72 -14.56
C ASN A 266 16.73 -5.41 -14.42
N PHE A 267 16.72 -4.78 -13.23
CA PHE A 267 17.47 -3.56 -13.02
C PHE A 267 18.95 -3.85 -13.06
N ASN A 268 19.60 -3.30 -14.06
CA ASN A 268 21.04 -3.39 -14.25
C ASN A 268 21.55 -2.10 -14.89
N ILE A 269 22.67 -1.60 -14.42
CA ILE A 269 23.38 -0.43 -14.93
C ILE A 269 24.87 -0.78 -15.05
N ASN A 270 25.59 -0.02 -15.85
CA ASN A 270 26.99 -0.31 -16.10
C ASN A 270 27.82 -0.30 -14.80
N GLY A 271 28.62 -1.33 -14.59
CA GLY A 271 29.45 -1.47 -13.39
C GLY A 271 28.72 -1.92 -12.12
N MET A 272 27.43 -2.29 -12.22
CA MET A 272 26.66 -2.73 -11.05
C MET A 272 27.14 -4.07 -10.52
N VAL A 273 27.35 -4.13 -9.20
CA VAL A 273 27.68 -5.36 -8.48
C VAL A 273 26.44 -5.86 -7.74
N GLU A 274 26.15 -7.15 -7.85
CA GLU A 274 25.00 -7.78 -7.19
C GLU A 274 25.42 -8.49 -5.90
N TYR A 275 24.69 -8.20 -4.83
CA TYR A 275 24.87 -8.78 -3.50
C TYR A 275 23.60 -9.48 -3.02
N LYS A 276 23.75 -10.43 -2.08
CA LYS A 276 22.62 -11.02 -1.35
C LYS A 276 22.93 -11.13 0.14
N ILE A 277 21.88 -11.03 0.96
CA ILE A 277 21.93 -11.28 2.40
C ILE A 277 20.96 -12.42 2.72
N GLU A 278 21.48 -13.54 3.24
CA GLU A 278 20.70 -14.76 3.49
C GLU A 278 20.38 -14.97 4.99
N GLY A 279 21.08 -14.28 5.90
CA GLY A 279 20.78 -14.31 7.32
C GLY A 279 19.39 -13.74 7.64
N ASN A 280 18.63 -14.43 8.48
CA ASN A 280 17.35 -13.93 9.00
C ASN A 280 17.43 -13.86 10.52
N HIS A 281 17.53 -12.63 11.06
CA HIS A 281 17.65 -12.35 12.50
C HIS A 281 16.28 -12.19 13.19
N ARG A 282 15.18 -12.28 12.44
CA ARG A 282 13.82 -12.10 12.96
C ARG A 282 13.21 -13.40 13.43
N SER A 283 13.19 -14.40 12.55
CA SER A 283 12.38 -15.60 12.70
C SER A 283 13.19 -16.78 13.24
N THR A 284 12.51 -17.72 13.90
CA THR A 284 13.12 -19.01 14.29
C THR A 284 13.36 -19.88 13.07
N ALA A 285 14.26 -20.88 13.21
CA ALA A 285 14.63 -21.78 12.13
C ALA A 285 13.43 -22.52 11.53
N GLU A 286 12.44 -22.90 12.35
CA GLU A 286 11.22 -23.57 11.92
C GLU A 286 10.37 -22.68 11.00
N ILE A 287 10.24 -21.39 11.34
CA ILE A 287 9.53 -20.40 10.51
C ILE A 287 10.31 -20.15 9.22
N ILE A 288 11.63 -20.00 9.30
CA ILE A 288 12.49 -19.78 8.13
C ILE A 288 12.38 -20.93 7.13
N ASN A 289 12.29 -22.18 7.62
CA ASN A 289 12.09 -23.34 6.75
C ASN A 289 10.79 -23.22 5.94
N ILE A 290 9.69 -22.80 6.59
CA ILE A 290 8.42 -22.53 5.88
C ILE A 290 8.56 -21.37 4.90
N LEU A 291 9.24 -20.31 5.27
CA LEU A 291 9.48 -19.17 4.37
C LEU A 291 10.27 -19.59 3.13
N ASN A 292 11.26 -20.45 3.27
CA ASN A 292 12.03 -20.99 2.14
C ASN A 292 11.15 -21.85 1.21
N ILE A 293 10.26 -22.67 1.78
CA ILE A 293 9.29 -23.47 0.99
C ILE A 293 8.37 -22.54 0.19
N VAL A 294 7.75 -21.56 0.85
CA VAL A 294 6.81 -20.62 0.21
C VAL A 294 7.50 -19.70 -0.81
N ARG A 295 8.73 -19.30 -0.53
CA ARG A 295 9.54 -18.51 -1.46
C ARG A 295 9.89 -19.29 -2.72
N ASN A 296 10.22 -20.57 -2.58
CA ASN A 296 10.59 -21.48 -3.67
C ASN A 296 11.58 -20.85 -4.67
N ASP A 297 12.64 -20.25 -4.14
CA ASP A 297 13.63 -19.49 -4.90
C ASP A 297 15.06 -19.90 -4.50
N PRO A 298 15.73 -20.72 -5.33
CA PRO A 298 17.07 -21.22 -5.02
C PRO A 298 18.16 -20.13 -5.02
N THR A 299 17.87 -18.94 -5.56
CA THR A 299 18.86 -17.85 -5.62
C THR A 299 19.05 -17.16 -4.27
N LEU A 300 18.10 -17.31 -3.35
CA LEU A 300 18.18 -16.78 -1.99
C LEU A 300 17.47 -17.73 -1.01
N THR A 301 18.27 -18.47 -0.25
CA THR A 301 17.81 -19.38 0.81
C THR A 301 18.22 -18.81 2.16
N GLN A 302 17.24 -18.52 3.01
CA GLN A 302 17.51 -17.94 4.32
C GLN A 302 17.85 -18.98 5.38
N TYR A 303 18.65 -18.55 6.38
CA TYR A 303 18.97 -19.34 7.57
C TYR A 303 18.98 -18.43 8.80
N SER A 304 18.92 -19.03 10.01
CA SER A 304 19.05 -18.29 11.27
C SER A 304 20.53 -18.20 11.66
N PRO A 305 21.17 -17.02 11.62
CA PRO A 305 22.58 -16.88 12.00
C PRO A 305 22.84 -17.26 13.47
N GLU A 306 21.90 -16.91 14.35
CA GLU A 306 21.98 -17.20 15.79
C GLU A 306 21.47 -18.62 16.13
N ASN A 307 21.12 -19.41 15.13
CA ASN A 307 20.54 -20.75 15.31
C ASN A 307 19.33 -20.76 16.28
N ARG A 308 18.46 -19.74 16.14
CA ARG A 308 17.27 -19.59 17.00
C ARG A 308 16.24 -20.66 16.65
N HIS A 309 15.90 -21.47 17.63
CA HIS A 309 14.83 -22.47 17.54
C HIS A 309 13.58 -22.03 18.29
N GLY A 310 12.42 -22.47 17.84
CA GLY A 310 11.14 -22.12 18.43
C GLY A 310 10.07 -23.22 18.23
N CYS A 311 8.82 -22.81 18.32
CA CYS A 311 7.71 -23.75 18.09
C CYS A 311 7.53 -24.04 16.61
N GLN A 312 7.10 -25.25 16.29
CA GLN A 312 6.62 -25.60 14.96
C GLN A 312 5.49 -24.64 14.53
N PRO A 313 5.50 -24.12 13.30
CA PRO A 313 4.37 -23.38 12.73
C PRO A 313 3.09 -24.23 12.73
N ARG A 314 1.94 -23.61 12.99
CA ARG A 314 0.67 -24.32 13.21
C ARG A 314 -0.40 -23.94 12.22
N ILE A 315 -1.08 -24.96 11.69
CA ILE A 315 -2.34 -24.81 10.97
C ILE A 315 -3.49 -24.99 11.96
N MET A 316 -4.29 -23.95 12.16
CA MET A 316 -5.44 -23.93 13.06
C MET A 316 -6.70 -24.14 12.22
N VAL A 317 -7.38 -25.26 12.42
CA VAL A 317 -8.56 -25.65 11.61
C VAL A 317 -9.83 -25.41 12.41
N GLY A 318 -10.73 -24.60 11.88
CA GLY A 318 -12.01 -24.28 12.50
C GLY A 318 -12.50 -22.87 12.20
N ASP A 319 -13.55 -22.46 12.90
CA ASP A 319 -14.07 -21.09 12.85
C ASP A 319 -12.98 -20.07 13.21
N VAL A 320 -12.99 -18.89 12.56
CA VAL A 320 -11.95 -17.87 12.72
C VAL A 320 -11.83 -17.40 14.18
N MET A 321 -12.97 -17.24 14.89
CA MET A 321 -12.94 -16.82 16.28
C MET A 321 -12.44 -17.94 17.20
N ALA A 322 -12.80 -19.20 16.96
CA ALA A 322 -12.30 -20.35 17.71
C ALA A 322 -10.77 -20.50 17.53
N THR A 323 -10.29 -20.42 16.30
CA THR A 323 -8.86 -20.48 15.99
C THR A 323 -8.10 -19.30 16.61
N TYR A 324 -8.66 -18.09 16.57
CA TYR A 324 -8.08 -16.90 17.21
C TYR A 324 -7.95 -17.07 18.72
N GLN A 325 -9.02 -17.50 19.39
CA GLN A 325 -8.99 -17.71 20.85
C GLN A 325 -7.97 -18.78 21.25
N GLN A 326 -7.88 -19.86 20.49
CA GLN A 326 -6.88 -20.92 20.74
C GLN A 326 -5.45 -20.41 20.50
N ALA A 327 -5.18 -19.68 19.40
CA ALA A 327 -3.88 -19.09 19.16
C ALA A 327 -3.50 -18.10 20.26
N LYS A 328 -4.45 -17.27 20.72
CA LYS A 328 -4.25 -16.34 21.83
C LYS A 328 -3.87 -17.05 23.15
N ARG A 329 -4.51 -18.20 23.45
CA ARG A 329 -4.13 -19.02 24.62
C ARG A 329 -2.69 -19.52 24.51
N ILE A 330 -2.26 -19.96 23.31
CA ILE A 330 -0.89 -20.43 23.06
C ILE A 330 0.13 -19.29 23.17
N CYS A 331 -0.23 -18.07 22.76
CA CYS A 331 0.63 -16.90 22.92
C CYS A 331 0.76 -16.43 24.38
N GLY A 332 -0.22 -16.73 25.23
CA GLY A 332 -0.21 -16.33 26.63
C GLY A 332 -0.31 -14.81 26.80
N LYS A 333 0.74 -14.18 27.32
CA LYS A 333 0.82 -12.71 27.52
C LYS A 333 1.31 -11.93 26.30
N GLU A 334 1.86 -12.62 25.31
CA GLU A 334 2.37 -11.97 24.11
C GLU A 334 1.23 -11.49 23.21
N ALA A 335 1.42 -10.34 22.60
CA ALA A 335 0.46 -9.79 21.65
C ALA A 335 0.38 -10.67 20.39
N LEU A 336 -0.81 -11.17 20.07
CA LEU A 336 -1.05 -11.92 18.83
C LEU A 336 -1.50 -10.95 17.74
N TRP A 337 -0.69 -10.80 16.67
CA TRP A 337 -1.12 -10.08 15.48
C TRP A 337 -1.92 -10.98 14.56
N THR A 338 -3.03 -10.46 14.05
CA THR A 338 -3.80 -11.16 13.00
C THR A 338 -3.65 -10.43 11.68
N LEU A 339 -3.32 -11.18 10.64
CA LEU A 339 -3.08 -10.68 9.30
C LEU A 339 -4.11 -11.27 8.33
N CYS A 340 -4.89 -10.39 7.70
CA CYS A 340 -5.96 -10.76 6.78
C CYS A 340 -5.72 -10.16 5.39
N TYR A 341 -6.20 -10.83 4.35
CA TYR A 341 -6.17 -10.26 3.01
C TYR A 341 -7.17 -9.10 2.89
N LYS A 342 -8.40 -9.29 3.38
CA LYS A 342 -9.49 -8.31 3.31
C LYS A 342 -9.56 -7.45 4.58
N ASN A 343 -9.86 -6.17 4.40
CA ASN A 343 -10.02 -5.23 5.50
C ASN A 343 -11.24 -5.56 6.38
N VAL A 344 -12.32 -6.04 5.78
CA VAL A 344 -13.54 -6.46 6.50
C VAL A 344 -13.25 -7.58 7.50
N THR A 345 -12.45 -8.59 7.13
CA THR A 345 -12.05 -9.68 8.03
C THR A 345 -11.26 -9.16 9.22
N SER A 346 -10.35 -8.20 9.01
CA SER A 346 -9.59 -7.54 10.07
C SER A 346 -10.52 -6.79 11.04
N ASN A 347 -11.50 -6.07 10.52
CA ASN A 347 -12.46 -5.33 11.34
C ASN A 347 -13.43 -6.25 12.11
N CYS A 348 -13.83 -7.39 11.50
CA CYS A 348 -14.63 -8.41 12.19
C CYS A 348 -13.91 -8.92 13.43
N LEU A 349 -12.64 -9.31 13.30
CA LEU A 349 -11.83 -9.77 14.43
C LEU A 349 -11.66 -8.70 15.50
N LYS A 350 -11.40 -7.47 15.10
CA LYS A 350 -11.28 -6.34 16.03
C LYS A 350 -12.54 -6.14 16.88
N LYS A 351 -13.71 -6.38 16.29
CA LYS A 351 -15.02 -6.20 16.94
C LYS A 351 -15.59 -7.49 17.54
N GLY A 352 -14.87 -8.62 17.42
CA GLY A 352 -15.30 -9.93 17.96
C GLY A 352 -16.43 -10.60 17.17
N TYR A 353 -16.57 -10.27 15.88
CA TYR A 353 -17.53 -10.91 14.98
C TYR A 353 -16.84 -12.01 14.15
N ASN A 354 -17.62 -13.00 13.75
CA ASN A 354 -17.19 -13.94 12.72
C ASN A 354 -16.99 -13.22 11.38
N ALA A 355 -16.09 -13.75 10.53
CA ALA A 355 -15.79 -13.14 9.24
C ALA A 355 -17.06 -13.02 8.36
N ILE A 356 -17.26 -11.85 7.76
CA ILE A 356 -18.31 -11.56 6.78
C ILE A 356 -17.63 -11.49 5.40
N ASP A 357 -18.24 -12.16 4.40
CA ASP A 357 -17.66 -12.22 3.05
C ASP A 357 -17.91 -10.96 2.20
N GLU A 358 -18.86 -10.10 2.59
CA GLU A 358 -19.23 -8.93 1.83
C GLU A 358 -18.53 -7.65 2.32
N ASP A 359 -17.79 -7.00 1.42
CA ASP A 359 -17.22 -5.66 1.63
C ASP A 359 -18.16 -4.64 0.97
N ILE A 360 -18.84 -3.80 1.77
CA ILE A 360 -19.75 -2.76 1.26
C ILE A 360 -18.92 -1.50 1.00
N MET A 361 -18.53 -1.29 -0.24
CA MET A 361 -17.76 -0.13 -0.67
C MET A 361 -18.67 1.05 -0.99
N LEU A 362 -18.10 2.27 -0.99
CA LEU A 362 -18.82 3.47 -1.43
C LEU A 362 -19.41 3.31 -2.84
N GLU A 363 -18.68 2.63 -3.72
CA GLU A 363 -19.09 2.33 -5.08
C GLU A 363 -20.37 1.50 -5.13
N ASP A 364 -20.53 0.53 -4.22
CA ASP A 364 -21.73 -0.31 -4.13
C ASP A 364 -22.94 0.51 -3.69
N ILE A 365 -22.75 1.42 -2.73
CA ILE A 365 -23.80 2.32 -2.29
C ILE A 365 -24.23 3.25 -3.45
N ILE A 366 -23.25 3.84 -4.15
CA ILE A 366 -23.51 4.70 -5.31
C ILE A 366 -24.15 3.90 -6.46
N ALA A 367 -23.81 2.63 -6.63
CA ALA A 367 -24.41 1.74 -7.63
C ALA A 367 -25.89 1.47 -7.40
N ASN A 368 -26.29 1.43 -6.14
CA ASN A 368 -27.64 1.12 -5.71
C ASN A 368 -28.47 2.37 -5.41
N ASP A 369 -27.85 3.53 -5.25
CA ASP A 369 -28.53 4.80 -5.01
C ASP A 369 -28.19 5.86 -6.06
N SER A 370 -29.16 6.19 -6.91
CA SER A 370 -29.06 7.27 -7.90
C SER A 370 -28.78 8.65 -7.28
N ASN A 371 -29.10 8.85 -6.00
CA ASN A 371 -28.74 10.05 -5.26
C ASN A 371 -27.34 9.90 -4.65
N SER A 372 -26.31 10.15 -5.47
CA SER A 372 -24.90 10.05 -5.06
C SER A 372 -24.54 10.93 -3.84
N ALA A 373 -25.29 11.99 -3.60
CA ALA A 373 -25.10 12.87 -2.45
C ALA A 373 -25.55 12.19 -1.13
N ARG A 374 -26.65 11.45 -1.17
CA ARG A 374 -27.13 10.65 -0.05
C ARG A 374 -26.21 9.47 0.21
N ALA A 375 -25.80 8.77 -0.82
CA ALA A 375 -24.84 7.67 -0.73
C ALA A 375 -23.54 8.09 -0.04
N LYS A 376 -22.93 9.19 -0.51
CA LYS A 376 -21.72 9.75 0.11
C LYS A 376 -21.96 10.20 1.56
N GLN A 377 -23.10 10.80 1.82
CA GLN A 377 -23.45 11.26 3.17
C GLN A 377 -23.50 10.11 4.18
N LEU A 378 -24.23 9.03 3.86
CA LEU A 378 -24.28 7.83 4.70
C LEU A 378 -22.90 7.24 4.94
N PHE A 379 -22.11 7.09 3.88
CA PHE A 379 -20.75 6.57 3.97
C PHE A 379 -19.87 7.43 4.87
N TYR A 380 -19.89 8.75 4.72
CA TYR A 380 -19.06 9.64 5.53
C TYR A 380 -19.51 9.68 6.99
N ILE A 381 -20.81 9.61 7.28
CA ILE A 381 -21.30 9.57 8.67
C ILE A 381 -20.81 8.30 9.36
N ILE A 382 -21.05 7.12 8.78
CA ILE A 382 -20.63 5.85 9.40
C ILE A 382 -19.10 5.79 9.50
N SER A 383 -18.39 6.24 8.48
CA SER A 383 -16.91 6.31 8.53
C SER A 383 -16.43 7.28 9.62
N SER A 384 -17.10 8.41 9.82
CA SER A 384 -16.78 9.36 10.89
C SER A 384 -16.98 8.75 12.28
N ILE A 385 -18.10 8.07 12.49
CA ILE A 385 -18.40 7.38 13.76
C ILE A 385 -17.31 6.35 14.07
N GLU A 386 -16.97 5.49 13.11
CA GLU A 386 -16.00 4.43 13.32
C GLU A 386 -14.58 4.96 13.53
N ASN A 387 -14.16 6.03 12.80
CA ASN A 387 -12.89 6.70 13.04
C ASN A 387 -12.82 7.28 14.48
N SER A 388 -13.90 7.88 14.96
CA SER A 388 -13.93 8.40 16.33
C SER A 388 -13.84 7.29 17.38
N ARG A 389 -14.52 6.15 17.15
CA ARG A 389 -14.44 4.98 18.04
C ARG A 389 -13.03 4.34 18.07
N ASP A 390 -12.25 4.60 17.04
CA ASP A 390 -10.82 4.22 16.93
C ASP A 390 -9.86 5.33 17.40
N ASN A 391 -10.36 6.35 18.11
CA ASN A 391 -9.60 7.51 18.60
C ASN A 391 -9.00 8.40 17.50
N LYS A 392 -9.44 8.27 16.23
CA LYS A 392 -9.03 9.13 15.11
C LYS A 392 -9.97 10.35 15.00
N VAL A 393 -10.07 11.14 16.07
CA VAL A 393 -11.04 12.26 16.19
C VAL A 393 -10.87 13.31 15.09
N LYS A 394 -9.62 13.61 14.69
CA LYS A 394 -9.36 14.59 13.62
C LYS A 394 -9.92 14.13 12.27
N ASP A 395 -9.73 12.86 11.91
CA ASP A 395 -10.26 12.29 10.67
C ASP A 395 -11.77 12.14 10.75
N ALA A 396 -12.31 11.76 11.92
CA ALA A 396 -13.73 11.70 12.16
C ALA A 396 -14.41 13.06 11.91
N LEU A 397 -13.88 14.14 12.46
CA LEU A 397 -14.42 15.50 12.26
C LEU A 397 -14.35 15.92 10.78
N LYS A 398 -13.25 15.63 10.09
CA LYS A 398 -13.12 15.90 8.65
C LYS A 398 -14.19 15.17 7.83
N LEU A 399 -14.47 13.91 8.15
CA LEU A 399 -15.50 13.12 7.47
C LEU A 399 -16.92 13.65 7.82
N MET A 400 -17.16 14.02 9.08
CA MET A 400 -18.45 14.58 9.50
C MET A 400 -18.75 15.89 8.78
N LYS A 401 -17.79 16.81 8.67
CA LYS A 401 -17.91 18.05 7.90
C LYS A 401 -18.25 17.78 6.43
N ARG A 402 -17.60 16.79 5.82
CA ARG A 402 -17.94 16.33 4.44
C ARG A 402 -19.37 15.80 4.34
N ALA A 403 -19.84 15.05 5.34
CA ALA A 403 -21.22 14.57 5.39
C ALA A 403 -22.23 15.72 5.51
N MET A 404 -21.92 16.75 6.29
CA MET A 404 -22.71 17.97 6.45
C MET A 404 -22.57 18.94 5.27
N ARG A 405 -21.58 18.74 4.38
CA ARG A 405 -21.24 19.63 3.25
C ARG A 405 -20.89 21.05 3.69
N ASN A 406 -20.26 21.18 4.83
CA ASN A 406 -19.85 22.45 5.40
C ASN A 406 -18.45 22.30 6.00
N GLU A 407 -17.44 22.85 5.30
CA GLU A 407 -16.02 22.73 5.69
C GLU A 407 -15.69 23.56 6.95
N ASP A 408 -16.47 24.59 7.26
CA ASP A 408 -16.22 25.51 8.37
C ASP A 408 -17.01 25.14 9.65
N ALA A 409 -17.72 24.03 9.65
CA ALA A 409 -18.63 23.64 10.73
C ALA A 409 -18.01 22.77 11.81
N ASP A 410 -16.82 23.09 12.34
CA ASP A 410 -16.13 22.26 13.33
C ASP A 410 -16.96 21.97 14.59
N GLN A 411 -17.57 23.00 15.17
CA GLN A 411 -18.39 22.85 16.36
C GLN A 411 -19.68 22.03 16.09
N ALA A 412 -20.35 22.30 14.97
CA ALA A 412 -21.55 21.56 14.60
C ALA A 412 -21.23 20.09 14.27
N ALA A 413 -20.10 19.83 13.59
CA ALA A 413 -19.63 18.48 13.32
C ALA A 413 -19.31 17.70 14.60
N LEU A 414 -18.70 18.35 15.59
CA LEU A 414 -18.43 17.76 16.90
C LEU A 414 -19.73 17.38 17.62
N VAL A 415 -20.71 18.27 17.65
CA VAL A 415 -22.02 18.02 18.27
C VAL A 415 -22.73 16.83 17.60
N GLN A 416 -22.74 16.77 16.27
CA GLN A 416 -23.35 15.65 15.56
C GLN A 416 -22.59 14.33 15.80
N LEU A 417 -21.26 14.37 15.83
CA LEU A 417 -20.45 13.19 16.10
C LEU A 417 -20.72 12.67 17.52
N GLN A 418 -20.75 13.56 18.52
CA GLN A 418 -21.07 13.19 19.90
C GLN A 418 -22.47 12.55 19.99
N TYR A 419 -23.48 13.14 19.35
CA TYR A 419 -24.81 12.57 19.28
C TYR A 419 -24.83 11.14 18.74
N PHE A 420 -24.09 10.86 17.66
CA PHE A 420 -24.03 9.52 17.10
C PHE A 420 -23.27 8.53 18.01
N LEU A 421 -22.23 8.99 18.70
CA LEU A 421 -21.51 8.14 19.66
C LEU A 421 -22.38 7.77 20.87
N ASP A 422 -23.11 8.72 21.42
CA ASP A 422 -24.01 8.51 22.57
C ASP A 422 -25.19 7.57 22.24
N ASN A 423 -25.64 7.57 20.99
CA ASN A 423 -26.76 6.76 20.52
C ASN A 423 -26.32 5.50 19.72
N TYR A 424 -25.03 5.16 19.68
CA TYR A 424 -24.50 4.08 18.85
C TYR A 424 -25.21 2.74 19.08
N GLU A 425 -25.38 2.34 20.32
CA GLU A 425 -26.02 1.08 20.69
C GLU A 425 -27.51 0.98 20.25
N LEU A 426 -28.18 2.11 20.03
CA LEU A 426 -29.58 2.15 19.59
C LEU A 426 -29.73 1.91 18.10
N PHE A 427 -28.73 2.29 17.28
CA PHE A 427 -28.85 2.20 15.83
C PHE A 427 -27.89 1.22 15.15
N LYS A 428 -26.87 0.69 15.81
CA LYS A 428 -25.86 -0.19 15.18
C LYS A 428 -26.48 -1.38 14.44
N ASP A 429 -27.55 -1.95 14.98
CA ASP A 429 -28.26 -3.11 14.39
C ASP A 429 -29.48 -2.73 13.54
N LYS A 430 -29.75 -1.42 13.38
CA LYS A 430 -30.81 -0.91 12.50
C LYS A 430 -30.39 -0.95 11.05
N THR A 431 -31.39 -1.03 10.16
CA THR A 431 -31.14 -0.91 8.71
C THR A 431 -30.64 0.49 8.36
N LEU A 432 -29.94 0.61 7.24
CA LEU A 432 -29.47 1.92 6.76
C LEU A 432 -30.64 2.88 6.49
N THR A 433 -31.81 2.35 6.10
CA THR A 433 -33.05 3.16 5.97
C THR A 433 -33.51 3.70 7.32
N GLU A 434 -33.62 2.85 8.34
CA GLU A 434 -34.04 3.28 9.68
C GLU A 434 -33.05 4.30 10.27
N PHE A 435 -31.74 4.03 10.13
CA PHE A 435 -30.72 4.96 10.58
C PHE A 435 -30.87 6.33 9.91
N TYR A 436 -30.95 6.35 8.57
CA TYR A 436 -31.05 7.58 7.80
C TYR A 436 -32.30 8.38 8.11
N THR A 437 -33.45 7.70 8.29
CA THR A 437 -34.73 8.38 8.52
C THR A 437 -34.89 8.86 9.95
N THR A 438 -34.42 8.11 10.95
CA THR A 438 -34.68 8.33 12.36
C THR A 438 -33.59 9.13 13.07
N TYR A 439 -32.31 8.84 12.78
CA TYR A 439 -31.18 9.37 13.55
C TYR A 439 -30.48 10.57 12.88
N LEU A 440 -30.70 10.85 11.61
CA LEU A 440 -30.15 12.04 10.98
C LEU A 440 -31.06 13.26 11.18
N ASP A 441 -30.50 14.36 11.70
CA ASP A 441 -31.19 15.65 11.74
C ASP A 441 -31.30 16.29 10.35
N ASN A 442 -32.51 16.72 9.99
CA ASN A 442 -32.79 17.38 8.72
C ASN A 442 -32.03 18.69 8.52
N LYS A 443 -31.84 19.46 9.62
CA LYS A 443 -31.18 20.77 9.54
C LYS A 443 -29.67 20.61 9.30
N ALA A 444 -29.06 19.63 9.96
CA ALA A 444 -27.62 19.40 9.86
C ALA A 444 -27.22 18.71 8.54
N PHE A 445 -28.06 17.80 8.00
CA PHE A 445 -27.67 16.91 6.92
C PHE A 445 -28.40 17.10 5.60
N HIS A 446 -29.39 17.99 5.49
CA HIS A 446 -30.17 18.23 4.27
C HIS A 446 -30.69 16.94 3.63
N LYS A 447 -31.41 16.12 4.41
CA LYS A 447 -31.87 14.79 3.99
C LYS A 447 -32.71 14.82 2.72
N SER A 448 -32.51 13.86 1.85
CA SER A 448 -33.41 13.52 0.74
C SER A 448 -34.28 12.32 1.11
N LYS A 449 -35.53 12.27 0.63
CA LYS A 449 -36.42 11.13 0.91
C LYS A 449 -35.88 9.85 0.26
N ILE A 450 -35.89 8.74 0.99
CA ILE A 450 -35.71 7.40 0.46
C ILE A 450 -37.10 6.92 0.07
N THR A 451 -37.36 6.89 -1.24
CA THR A 451 -38.63 6.41 -1.81
C THR A 451 -38.55 4.92 -2.12
N THR A 452 -39.57 4.38 -2.78
CA THR A 452 -39.60 3.01 -3.28
C THR A 452 -38.50 2.76 -4.34
N GLY A 453 -38.15 1.51 -4.58
CA GLY A 453 -37.23 1.10 -5.65
C GLY A 453 -35.87 0.63 -5.14
N LYS A 454 -34.91 0.51 -6.05
CA LYS A 454 -33.58 -0.09 -5.81
C LYS A 454 -32.84 0.46 -4.58
N PRO A 455 -32.81 1.79 -4.34
CA PRO A 455 -32.15 2.32 -3.14
C PRO A 455 -32.76 1.83 -1.84
N LYS A 456 -34.10 1.82 -1.77
CA LYS A 456 -34.79 1.38 -0.55
C LYS A 456 -34.53 -0.10 -0.25
N VAL A 457 -34.63 -0.97 -1.28
CA VAL A 457 -34.35 -2.40 -1.13
C VAL A 457 -32.92 -2.63 -0.63
N PHE A 458 -31.95 -1.92 -1.20
CA PHE A 458 -30.54 -2.03 -0.78
C PHE A 458 -30.36 -1.57 0.67
N TYR A 459 -30.87 -0.40 1.04
CA TYR A 459 -30.72 0.14 2.39
C TYR A 459 -31.50 -0.65 3.46
N ASP A 460 -32.62 -1.26 3.10
CA ASP A 460 -33.37 -2.14 4.00
C ASP A 460 -32.68 -3.50 4.20
N SER A 461 -31.84 -3.93 3.27
CA SER A 461 -31.09 -5.20 3.34
C SER A 461 -29.77 -5.10 4.11
N LYS A 462 -29.30 -3.90 4.44
CA LYS A 462 -28.00 -3.69 5.09
C LYS A 462 -28.16 -2.97 6.41
N LYS A 463 -27.45 -3.43 7.45
CA LYS A 463 -27.38 -2.79 8.76
C LYS A 463 -26.24 -1.77 8.85
N CYS A 464 -26.34 -0.86 9.81
CA CYS A 464 -25.25 0.06 10.12
C CYS A 464 -23.97 -0.70 10.52
N SER A 465 -24.10 -1.78 11.31
CA SER A 465 -22.99 -2.65 11.70
C SER A 465 -22.28 -3.27 10.50
N ASP A 466 -23.01 -3.73 9.48
CA ASP A 466 -22.40 -4.31 8.27
C ASP A 466 -21.53 -3.28 7.55
N MET A 467 -22.05 -2.07 7.37
CA MET A 467 -21.31 -0.98 6.77
C MET A 467 -20.14 -0.52 7.65
N ALA A 468 -20.30 -0.51 8.97
CA ALA A 468 -19.25 -0.16 9.92
C ALA A 468 -18.05 -1.12 9.87
N LEU A 469 -18.28 -2.40 9.51
CA LEU A 469 -17.21 -3.39 9.34
C LEU A 469 -16.36 -3.13 8.10
N THR A 470 -16.87 -2.42 7.10
CA THR A 470 -16.16 -2.14 5.85
C THR A 470 -15.36 -0.83 5.89
N VAL A 471 -15.52 -0.04 6.95
CA VAL A 471 -14.79 1.24 7.10
C VAL A 471 -13.30 0.99 7.19
N ARG A 472 -12.54 1.66 6.35
CA ARG A 472 -11.07 1.62 6.35
C ARG A 472 -10.54 2.69 7.29
N ILE A 473 -9.94 2.27 8.39
CA ILE A 473 -9.30 3.16 9.36
C ILE A 473 -7.80 2.95 9.29
N GLU A 474 -7.05 4.02 9.11
CA GLU A 474 -5.60 4.00 9.19
C GLU A 474 -5.20 4.01 10.66
N ASN A 475 -4.86 2.86 11.20
CA ASN A 475 -4.36 2.71 12.55
C ASN A 475 -3.15 1.77 12.53
N ASP A 476 -1.96 2.34 12.70
CA ASP A 476 -0.69 1.62 12.63
C ASP A 476 -0.44 0.74 13.87
N ASP A 477 -1.09 1.05 15.01
CA ASP A 477 -0.94 0.31 16.27
C ASP A 477 -1.91 -0.86 16.41
N CYS A 478 -2.76 -1.12 15.41
CA CYS A 478 -3.76 -2.18 15.51
C CYS A 478 -3.12 -3.57 15.38
N ILE A 479 -3.44 -4.47 16.32
CA ILE A 479 -3.00 -5.87 16.28
C ILE A 479 -3.74 -6.68 15.20
N ASN A 480 -4.94 -6.24 14.78
CA ASN A 480 -5.70 -6.83 13.68
C ASN A 480 -5.55 -5.93 12.46
N ARG A 481 -4.86 -6.38 11.43
CA ARG A 481 -4.54 -5.57 10.26
C ARG A 481 -4.54 -6.36 8.95
N THR A 482 -4.57 -5.66 7.83
CA THR A 482 -4.36 -6.32 6.54
C THR A 482 -2.88 -6.62 6.33
N ILE A 483 -2.59 -7.63 5.51
CA ILE A 483 -1.22 -8.02 5.16
C ILE A 483 -0.45 -6.84 4.55
N HIS A 484 -1.09 -6.04 3.70
CA HIS A 484 -0.48 -4.86 3.08
C HIS A 484 -0.04 -3.81 4.11
N LYS A 485 -0.85 -3.60 5.17
CA LYS A 485 -0.50 -2.67 6.26
C LYS A 485 0.59 -3.19 7.19
N ALA A 486 0.77 -4.51 7.26
CA ALA A 486 1.79 -5.14 8.09
C ALA A 486 3.16 -5.20 7.40
N LYS A 487 3.27 -4.80 6.14
CA LYS A 487 4.56 -4.79 5.44
C LYS A 487 5.50 -3.76 6.07
N GLY A 488 6.72 -4.16 6.36
CA GLY A 488 7.73 -3.35 7.07
C GLY A 488 7.76 -3.54 8.58
N ASP A 489 6.68 -4.12 9.17
CA ASP A 489 6.58 -4.39 10.61
C ASP A 489 6.82 -5.86 10.95
N GLU A 490 6.87 -6.18 12.25
CA GLU A 490 7.10 -7.54 12.76
C GLU A 490 6.49 -7.72 14.14
N ASN A 491 6.19 -8.97 14.50
CA ASN A 491 5.73 -9.36 15.83
C ASN A 491 6.11 -10.80 16.16
N ASN A 492 6.34 -11.13 17.42
CA ASN A 492 6.70 -12.48 17.83
C ASN A 492 5.61 -13.51 17.48
N CYS A 493 4.35 -13.18 17.71
CA CYS A 493 3.22 -14.07 17.48
C CYS A 493 2.32 -13.53 16.34
N VAL A 494 2.24 -14.25 15.24
CA VAL A 494 1.44 -13.86 14.06
C VAL A 494 0.50 -14.97 13.65
N MET A 495 -0.76 -14.62 13.41
CA MET A 495 -1.79 -15.50 12.86
C MET A 495 -2.24 -14.96 11.50
N VAL A 496 -2.03 -15.72 10.46
CA VAL A 496 -2.47 -15.43 9.09
C VAL A 496 -3.82 -16.11 8.84
N ILE A 497 -4.81 -15.32 8.40
CA ILE A 497 -6.16 -15.84 8.16
C ILE A 497 -6.36 -16.08 6.67
N VAL A 498 -6.68 -17.32 6.34
CA VAL A 498 -7.05 -17.76 4.99
C VAL A 498 -8.55 -18.01 4.98
N SER A 499 -9.31 -17.08 4.39
CA SER A 499 -10.78 -17.14 4.31
C SER A 499 -11.29 -17.70 3.00
N GLU A 500 -10.50 -17.65 1.92
CA GLU A 500 -10.88 -18.16 0.59
C GLU A 500 -10.40 -19.61 0.46
N ILE A 501 -11.35 -20.53 0.25
CA ILE A 501 -11.10 -21.98 0.18
C ILE A 501 -11.63 -22.63 -1.10
N ASP A 502 -11.93 -21.82 -2.13
CA ASP A 502 -12.62 -22.26 -3.35
C ASP A 502 -11.72 -23.01 -4.33
N ASP A 503 -10.42 -23.10 -4.04
CA ASP A 503 -9.45 -23.84 -4.84
C ASP A 503 -9.24 -25.30 -4.36
N ALA A 504 -8.59 -26.10 -5.19
CA ALA A 504 -8.27 -27.50 -4.90
C ALA A 504 -7.34 -27.69 -3.69
N ASN A 505 -6.63 -26.64 -3.25
CA ASN A 505 -5.72 -26.60 -2.10
C ASN A 505 -6.29 -25.83 -0.91
N GLN A 506 -7.58 -25.53 -0.94
CA GLN A 506 -8.32 -24.89 0.16
C GLN A 506 -7.65 -23.60 0.66
N GLY A 507 -7.25 -22.74 -0.27
CA GLY A 507 -6.59 -21.47 0.02
C GLY A 507 -5.11 -21.57 0.40
N LEU A 508 -4.54 -22.78 0.47
CA LEU A 508 -3.15 -23.03 0.87
C LEU A 508 -2.21 -23.27 -0.31
N ASP A 509 -2.58 -22.81 -1.51
CA ASP A 509 -1.78 -22.96 -2.73
C ASP A 509 -0.37 -22.36 -2.60
N PHE A 510 -0.23 -21.27 -1.83
CA PHE A 510 1.05 -20.63 -1.54
C PHE A 510 2.05 -21.50 -0.77
N ILE A 511 1.60 -22.57 -0.09
CA ILE A 511 2.45 -23.57 0.57
C ILE A 511 2.60 -24.82 -0.30
N LEU A 512 1.49 -25.28 -0.90
CA LEU A 512 1.43 -26.59 -1.57
C LEU A 512 1.93 -26.55 -3.00
N ASN A 513 1.78 -25.42 -3.68
CA ASN A 513 2.26 -25.14 -5.04
C ASN A 513 2.89 -23.73 -5.12
N PRO A 514 3.94 -23.45 -4.35
CA PRO A 514 4.48 -22.11 -4.22
C PRO A 514 5.00 -21.57 -5.57
N ASN A 515 4.54 -20.36 -5.92
CA ASN A 515 4.92 -19.66 -7.13
C ASN A 515 5.15 -18.17 -6.86
N ILE A 516 6.38 -17.76 -6.74
CA ILE A 516 6.78 -16.36 -6.47
C ILE A 516 6.36 -15.37 -7.58
N ALA A 517 6.07 -15.85 -8.80
CA ALA A 517 5.54 -15.00 -9.86
C ALA A 517 4.08 -14.57 -9.59
N SER A 518 3.34 -15.35 -8.79
CA SER A 518 1.99 -15.01 -8.34
C SER A 518 2.03 -13.93 -7.27
N GLU A 519 1.28 -12.84 -7.45
CA GLU A 519 1.16 -11.79 -6.42
C GLU A 519 0.51 -12.32 -5.14
N ASN A 520 -0.51 -13.18 -5.27
CA ASN A 520 -1.18 -13.79 -4.13
C ASN A 520 -0.19 -14.58 -3.25
N ASN A 521 0.70 -15.37 -3.86
CA ASN A 521 1.74 -16.09 -3.12
C ASN A 521 2.69 -15.14 -2.41
N ARG A 522 3.09 -14.03 -3.04
CA ARG A 522 3.94 -13.01 -2.40
C ARG A 522 3.24 -12.32 -1.24
N VAL A 523 1.94 -12.05 -1.34
CA VAL A 523 1.14 -11.47 -0.24
C VAL A 523 1.19 -12.40 0.99
N TYR A 524 0.92 -13.69 0.81
CA TYR A 524 1.03 -14.64 1.91
C TYR A 524 2.47 -14.82 2.40
N TYR A 525 3.46 -14.83 1.52
CA TYR A 525 4.87 -14.84 1.94
C TYR A 525 5.21 -13.65 2.84
N VAL A 526 4.75 -12.45 2.49
CA VAL A 526 4.90 -11.27 3.35
C VAL A 526 4.21 -11.48 4.69
N ALA A 527 2.98 -12.01 4.72
CA ALA A 527 2.25 -12.26 5.96
C ALA A 527 3.01 -13.21 6.90
N LEU A 528 3.45 -14.36 6.38
CA LEU A 528 4.22 -15.35 7.16
C LEU A 528 5.52 -14.78 7.69
N SER A 529 6.20 -13.97 6.88
CA SER A 529 7.50 -13.37 7.22
C SER A 529 7.43 -12.28 8.29
N ARG A 530 6.24 -11.93 8.78
CA ARG A 530 6.08 -11.00 9.91
C ARG A 530 6.30 -11.68 11.27
N ALA A 531 6.25 -13.02 11.32
CA ALA A 531 6.36 -13.80 12.55
C ALA A 531 7.82 -13.95 13.01
N GLY A 532 8.06 -13.66 14.28
CA GLY A 532 9.36 -13.89 14.95
C GLY A 532 9.46 -15.29 15.54
N GLU A 533 8.54 -15.67 16.43
CA GLU A 533 8.64 -16.89 17.24
C GLU A 533 7.50 -17.89 17.07
N LYS A 534 6.26 -17.38 16.87
CA LYS A 534 5.08 -18.24 16.75
C LYS A 534 4.28 -17.86 15.50
N LEU A 535 4.10 -18.83 14.61
CA LEU A 535 3.34 -18.66 13.38
C LEU A 535 2.13 -19.57 13.38
N PHE A 536 0.95 -18.98 13.17
CA PHE A 536 -0.33 -19.66 13.03
C PHE A 536 -0.94 -19.33 11.67
N ILE A 537 -1.60 -20.31 11.05
CA ILE A 537 -2.40 -20.13 9.84
C ILE A 537 -3.79 -20.66 10.14
N SER A 538 -4.80 -19.81 10.10
CA SER A 538 -6.20 -20.18 10.32
C SER A 538 -6.85 -20.55 9.01
N VAL A 539 -7.50 -21.71 8.96
CA VAL A 539 -8.28 -22.21 7.83
C VAL A 539 -9.62 -22.76 8.32
N PRO A 540 -10.73 -22.56 7.58
CA PRO A 540 -12.05 -23.06 8.02
C PRO A 540 -12.13 -24.57 8.06
N LYS A 541 -11.51 -25.25 7.10
CA LYS A 541 -11.50 -26.71 6.97
C LYS A 541 -10.25 -27.17 6.23
N ILE A 542 -9.93 -28.46 6.36
CA ILE A 542 -8.79 -29.08 5.67
C ILE A 542 -9.07 -30.56 5.42
N ASP A 543 -8.78 -31.03 4.23
CA ASP A 543 -8.91 -32.43 3.85
C ASP A 543 -7.72 -33.28 4.34
N SER A 544 -7.91 -34.58 4.52
CA SER A 544 -6.85 -35.50 4.99
C SER A 544 -5.61 -35.46 4.09
N LYS A 545 -5.78 -35.41 2.76
CA LYS A 545 -4.68 -35.37 1.80
C LYS A 545 -3.85 -34.10 1.92
N ILE A 546 -4.50 -32.95 2.15
CA ILE A 546 -3.83 -31.66 2.36
C ILE A 546 -3.11 -31.67 3.71
N LYS A 547 -3.76 -32.21 4.76
CA LYS A 547 -3.18 -32.37 6.09
C LYS A 547 -1.84 -33.08 6.06
N ASP A 548 -1.77 -34.25 5.38
CA ASP A 548 -0.54 -35.01 5.26
C ASP A 548 0.59 -34.26 4.56
N LYS A 549 0.27 -33.47 3.52
CA LYS A 549 1.25 -32.62 2.83
C LYS A 549 1.79 -31.51 3.76
N LEU A 550 0.93 -30.89 4.55
CA LEU A 550 1.32 -29.83 5.48
C LEU A 550 2.19 -30.35 6.62
N ILE A 551 1.88 -31.51 7.15
CA ILE A 551 2.72 -32.17 8.16
C ILE A 551 4.12 -32.45 7.59
N LYS A 552 4.20 -32.95 6.35
CA LYS A 552 5.49 -33.16 5.65
C LYS A 552 6.24 -31.84 5.39
N ALA A 553 5.53 -30.74 5.20
CA ALA A 553 6.13 -29.42 5.06
C ALA A 553 6.61 -28.81 6.40
N GLY A 554 6.33 -29.45 7.54
CA GLY A 554 6.79 -29.01 8.86
C GLY A 554 5.75 -28.27 9.69
N PHE A 555 4.44 -28.41 9.40
CA PHE A 555 3.37 -27.83 10.23
C PHE A 555 2.80 -28.82 11.25
N GLU A 556 2.46 -28.30 12.43
CA GLU A 556 1.57 -28.95 13.39
C GLU A 556 0.12 -28.59 13.05
N ILE A 557 -0.83 -29.56 13.12
CA ILE A 557 -2.24 -29.32 12.83
C ILE A 557 -3.05 -29.35 14.12
N ILE A 558 -3.80 -28.27 14.40
CA ILE A 558 -4.66 -28.13 15.58
C ILE A 558 -6.10 -27.91 15.12
N ASN A 559 -7.00 -28.82 15.52
CA ASN A 559 -8.44 -28.61 15.32
C ASN A 559 -8.98 -27.75 16.46
N CYS A 560 -9.69 -26.68 16.11
CA CYS A 560 -10.31 -25.75 17.05
C CYS A 560 -11.83 -25.88 16.95
N SER A 561 -12.46 -26.21 18.04
CA SER A 561 -13.93 -26.34 18.18
C SER A 561 -14.51 -25.13 18.91
#